data_2fcc15eaef62d3f0aec89e691f90cffd
#
_entry.id   2fcc15eaef62d3f0aec89e691f90cffd
#
_cell.length_a   1.000
_cell.length_b   1.000
_cell.length_c   1.000
_cell.angle_alpha   90.00
_cell.angle_beta   90.00
_cell.angle_gamma   90.00
#
_symmetry.space_group_name_H-M   'P 1'
#
loop_
_entity.id
_entity.type
_entity.pdbx_description
1 polymer ?
#
loop_
_entity_poly.entity_id
_entity_poly.type
_entity_poly.pdbx_seq_one_letter_code
_entity_poly.pdbx_strand_id
1 'polypeptide(L)'
;TGQTLVKSGFAPIIGTRCLGLDGWFSTNILGNRDGLVLDEPANFHTKEVSKLSTLESILVPEDQPDLYTDYYHKVRINYYPPRNDNKEGWDNIDIFGWMGYPMQIKINFLCRDSILAAPLCLDLVLLSDLAARAGRFGIQRFLSFFLKSPMHDYTENEIPVNHLFQQYAILKNAIREMGGYEADQEID
;
A
#
# COMPACT_ATOMS: atom_id res chain seq x y z
N THR A 1 1.43 -6.59 -2.49
CA THR A 1 1.29 -6.81 -3.94
C THR A 1 1.69 -5.58 -4.73
N GLY A 2 1.95 -5.75 -6.05
CA GLY A 2 2.42 -4.66 -6.91
C GLY A 2 1.57 -3.40 -6.87
N GLN A 3 0.25 -3.51 -6.90
CA GLN A 3 -0.63 -2.33 -6.84
C GLN A 3 -0.61 -1.60 -5.49
N THR A 4 -0.45 -2.30 -4.39
CA THR A 4 -0.28 -1.66 -3.08
C THR A 4 1.03 -0.88 -3.06
N LEU A 5 2.12 -1.47 -3.57
CA LEU A 5 3.41 -0.80 -3.69
C LEU A 5 3.32 0.46 -4.57
N VAL A 6 2.60 0.37 -5.71
CA VAL A 6 2.36 1.54 -6.57
C VAL A 6 1.62 2.64 -5.79
N LYS A 7 0.54 2.31 -5.08
CA LYS A 7 -0.21 3.30 -4.30
C LYS A 7 0.63 3.89 -3.18
N SER A 8 1.23 3.07 -2.33
CA SER A 8 2.00 3.52 -1.17
C SER A 8 3.28 4.27 -1.53
N GLY A 9 3.86 4.01 -2.71
CA GLY A 9 5.05 4.68 -3.20
C GLY A 9 4.75 5.89 -4.09
N PHE A 10 3.71 5.82 -4.93
CA PHE A 10 3.44 6.87 -5.91
C PHE A 10 2.50 7.96 -5.38
N ALA A 11 1.50 7.62 -4.57
CA ALA A 11 0.62 8.63 -3.98
C ALA A 11 1.37 9.70 -3.15
N PRO A 12 2.39 9.35 -2.33
CA PRO A 12 3.22 10.34 -1.67
C PRO A 12 3.91 11.33 -2.62
N ILE A 13 4.31 10.86 -3.81
CA ILE A 13 4.94 11.73 -4.83
C ILE A 13 3.92 12.72 -5.38
N ILE A 14 2.67 12.30 -5.61
CA ILE A 14 1.57 13.19 -6.00
C ILE A 14 1.40 14.29 -4.96
N GLY A 15 1.28 13.92 -3.68
CA GLY A 15 1.13 14.86 -2.57
C GLY A 15 2.28 15.84 -2.45
N THR A 16 3.53 15.33 -2.42
CA THR A 16 4.74 16.17 -2.31
C THR A 16 4.89 17.15 -3.47
N ARG A 17 4.38 16.83 -4.66
CA ARG A 17 4.41 17.69 -5.84
C ARG A 17 3.19 18.58 -5.95
N CYS A 18 2.26 18.54 -5.00
CA CYS A 18 1.01 19.29 -5.02
C CYS A 18 0.24 19.08 -6.35
N LEU A 19 0.21 17.84 -6.82
CA LEU A 19 -0.58 17.43 -7.98
C LEU A 19 -1.97 17.02 -7.51
N GLY A 20 -3.00 17.44 -8.22
CA GLY A 20 -4.36 16.99 -7.97
C GLY A 20 -4.62 15.62 -8.56
N LEU A 21 -5.64 14.94 -8.05
CA LEU A 21 -6.08 13.63 -8.50
C LEU A 21 -7.53 13.71 -9.00
N ASP A 22 -7.75 13.41 -10.28
CA ASP A 22 -9.10 13.27 -10.87
C ASP A 22 -9.61 11.83 -10.71
N GLY A 23 -8.71 10.86 -10.85
CA GLY A 23 -9.11 9.47 -10.71
C GLY A 23 -7.96 8.47 -10.63
N TRP A 24 -8.23 7.36 -9.96
CA TRP A 24 -7.35 6.19 -9.91
C TRP A 24 -8.16 4.91 -10.12
N PHE A 25 -8.04 4.34 -11.30
CA PHE A 25 -8.68 3.09 -11.65
C PHE A 25 -7.66 1.95 -11.66
N SER A 26 -7.91 0.94 -10.82
CA SER A 26 -7.07 -0.25 -10.73
C SER A 26 -7.84 -1.49 -11.16
N THR A 27 -7.26 -2.31 -12.03
CA THR A 27 -7.81 -3.64 -12.33
C THR A 27 -6.74 -4.72 -12.18
N ASN A 28 -7.17 -5.90 -11.73
CA ASN A 28 -6.33 -7.09 -11.63
C ASN A 28 -6.96 -8.24 -12.37
N ILE A 29 -6.12 -9.06 -13.00
CA ILE A 29 -6.49 -10.31 -13.63
C ILE A 29 -5.69 -11.42 -12.98
N LEU A 30 -6.38 -12.41 -12.40
CA LEU A 30 -5.81 -13.52 -11.66
C LEU A 30 -6.38 -14.84 -12.19
N GLY A 31 -5.56 -15.87 -12.27
CA GLY A 31 -6.00 -17.20 -12.69
C GLY A 31 -5.94 -18.26 -11.58
N ASN A 32 -5.46 -17.90 -10.40
CA ASN A 32 -5.30 -18.80 -9.26
C ASN A 32 -6.56 -18.87 -8.37
N ARG A 33 -6.47 -19.66 -7.28
CA ARG A 33 -7.59 -19.85 -6.34
C ARG A 33 -8.00 -18.54 -5.64
N ASP A 34 -7.07 -17.63 -5.37
CA ASP A 34 -7.39 -16.30 -4.81
C ASP A 34 -8.32 -15.52 -5.78
N GLY A 35 -8.02 -15.58 -7.08
CA GLY A 35 -8.88 -14.99 -8.11
C GLY A 35 -10.28 -15.59 -8.12
N LEU A 36 -10.38 -16.91 -8.07
CA LEU A 36 -11.66 -17.62 -8.04
C LEU A 36 -12.52 -17.23 -6.82
N VAL A 37 -11.92 -17.15 -5.64
CA VAL A 37 -12.62 -16.76 -4.40
C VAL A 37 -13.08 -15.31 -4.47
N LEU A 38 -12.30 -14.43 -5.08
CA LEU A 38 -12.59 -12.99 -5.18
C LEU A 38 -13.54 -12.62 -6.32
N ASP A 39 -13.85 -13.56 -7.20
CA ASP A 39 -14.89 -13.38 -8.23
C ASP A 39 -16.28 -13.36 -7.59
N GLU A 40 -16.42 -13.89 -6.39
CA GLU A 40 -17.64 -13.85 -5.59
C GLU A 40 -17.79 -12.46 -4.94
N PRO A 41 -18.90 -11.71 -5.21
CA PRO A 41 -19.05 -10.32 -4.74
C PRO A 41 -18.91 -10.13 -3.23
N ALA A 42 -19.38 -11.07 -2.43
CA ALA A 42 -19.29 -11.01 -0.98
C ALA A 42 -17.84 -11.05 -0.45
N ASN A 43 -16.97 -11.80 -1.13
CA ASN A 43 -15.56 -11.93 -0.77
C ASN A 43 -14.73 -10.74 -1.28
N PHE A 44 -15.18 -10.13 -2.37
CA PHE A 44 -14.50 -8.99 -2.99
C PHE A 44 -14.52 -7.73 -2.12
N HIS A 45 -15.63 -7.46 -1.43
CA HIS A 45 -15.85 -6.21 -0.69
C HIS A 45 -14.74 -5.90 0.33
N THR A 46 -14.33 -6.87 1.15
CA THR A 46 -13.25 -6.68 2.14
C THR A 46 -11.92 -6.30 1.48
N LYS A 47 -11.64 -6.88 0.32
CA LYS A 47 -10.39 -6.60 -0.42
C LYS A 47 -10.46 -5.26 -1.17
N GLU A 48 -11.64 -4.86 -1.59
CA GLU A 48 -11.89 -3.54 -2.19
C GLU A 48 -11.62 -2.45 -1.16
N VAL A 49 -12.24 -2.52 0.02
CA VAL A 49 -12.04 -1.57 1.13
C VAL A 49 -10.56 -1.41 1.47
N SER A 50 -9.82 -2.52 1.65
CA SER A 50 -8.37 -2.46 1.96
C SER A 50 -7.54 -1.79 0.87
N LYS A 51 -7.98 -1.82 -0.39
CA LYS A 51 -7.25 -1.18 -1.50
C LYS A 51 -7.63 0.28 -1.68
N LEU A 52 -8.86 0.65 -1.31
CA LEU A 52 -9.31 2.03 -1.33
C LEU A 52 -8.66 2.82 -0.19
N SER A 53 -8.72 2.30 1.03
CA SER A 53 -8.17 2.96 2.22
C SER A 53 -6.66 3.28 2.15
N THR A 54 -5.89 2.50 1.38
CA THR A 54 -4.45 2.78 1.18
C THR A 54 -4.21 4.14 0.54
N LEU A 55 -5.01 4.52 -0.45
CA LEU A 55 -4.86 5.81 -1.13
C LEU A 55 -5.39 6.96 -0.27
N GLU A 56 -6.56 6.75 0.33
CA GLU A 56 -7.27 7.73 1.17
C GLU A 56 -6.48 8.12 2.43
N SER A 57 -5.64 7.22 2.94
CA SER A 57 -4.76 7.51 4.09
C SER A 57 -3.47 8.26 3.72
N ILE A 58 -3.18 8.43 2.44
CA ILE A 58 -1.98 9.12 1.95
C ILE A 58 -2.35 10.49 1.35
N LEU A 59 -3.39 10.53 0.53
CA LEU A 59 -3.92 11.76 -0.07
C LEU A 59 -5.14 12.20 0.74
N VAL A 60 -4.89 12.95 1.80
CA VAL A 60 -5.88 13.32 2.80
C VAL A 60 -6.59 14.60 2.37
N PRO A 61 -7.93 14.60 2.19
CA PRO A 61 -8.68 15.79 1.75
C PRO A 61 -8.54 16.97 2.71
N GLU A 62 -8.38 16.72 4.00
CA GLU A 62 -8.20 17.75 5.04
C GLU A 62 -6.91 18.55 4.84
N ASP A 63 -5.86 17.91 4.30
CA ASP A 63 -4.57 18.56 4.03
C ASP A 63 -4.62 19.42 2.75
N GLN A 64 -5.32 18.92 1.71
CA GLN A 64 -5.41 19.56 0.39
C GLN A 64 -6.80 19.38 -0.21
N PRO A 65 -7.83 20.10 0.29
CA PRO A 65 -9.22 19.87 -0.13
C PRO A 65 -9.47 20.13 -1.63
N ASP A 66 -8.79 21.10 -2.22
CA ASP A 66 -8.94 21.42 -3.63
C ASP A 66 -8.34 20.35 -4.57
N LEU A 67 -7.51 19.45 -4.05
CA LEU A 67 -6.79 18.47 -4.83
C LEU A 67 -7.32 17.03 -4.64
N TYR A 68 -7.93 16.72 -3.47
CA TYR A 68 -8.22 15.34 -3.10
C TYR A 68 -9.66 15.09 -2.61
N THR A 69 -10.57 16.05 -2.71
CA THR A 69 -11.96 15.85 -2.24
C THR A 69 -12.80 15.05 -3.23
N ASP A 70 -12.70 15.34 -4.51
CA ASP A 70 -13.60 14.82 -5.55
C ASP A 70 -12.87 14.01 -6.62
N TYR A 71 -12.19 12.93 -6.25
CA TYR A 71 -11.60 12.03 -7.23
C TYR A 71 -12.32 10.69 -7.32
N TYR A 72 -12.32 10.09 -8.51
CA TYR A 72 -12.89 8.78 -8.73
C TYR A 72 -11.88 7.67 -8.42
N HIS A 73 -12.16 6.86 -7.40
CA HIS A 73 -11.33 5.72 -7.04
C HIS A 73 -12.08 4.40 -7.21
N LYS A 74 -11.57 3.52 -8.06
CA LYS A 74 -12.22 2.24 -8.35
C LYS A 74 -11.19 1.12 -8.46
N VAL A 75 -11.54 -0.02 -7.87
CA VAL A 75 -10.77 -1.27 -7.95
C VAL A 75 -11.63 -2.36 -8.58
N ARG A 76 -11.04 -3.14 -9.49
CA ARG A 76 -11.63 -4.33 -10.09
C ARG A 76 -10.71 -5.52 -9.94
N ILE A 77 -11.28 -6.70 -9.75
CA ILE A 77 -10.56 -7.98 -9.79
C ILE A 77 -11.36 -8.89 -10.71
N ASN A 78 -10.68 -9.54 -11.64
CA ASN A 78 -11.29 -10.42 -12.63
C ASN A 78 -10.60 -11.79 -12.53
N TYR A 79 -11.40 -12.83 -12.39
CA TYR A 79 -10.90 -14.19 -12.47
C TYR A 79 -10.74 -14.60 -13.92
N TYR A 80 -9.54 -15.05 -14.29
CA TYR A 80 -9.21 -15.51 -15.64
C TYR A 80 -8.29 -16.73 -15.56
N PRO A 81 -8.84 -17.96 -15.60
CA PRO A 81 -8.09 -19.21 -15.42
C PRO A 81 -6.80 -19.33 -16.24
N PRO A 82 -6.74 -18.89 -17.52
CA PRO A 82 -5.51 -19.01 -18.31
C PRO A 82 -4.29 -18.24 -17.77
N ARG A 83 -4.48 -17.33 -16.81
CA ARG A 83 -3.38 -16.66 -16.11
C ARG A 83 -2.66 -17.56 -15.12
N ASN A 84 -3.27 -18.65 -14.68
CA ASN A 84 -2.73 -19.52 -13.63
C ASN A 84 -2.32 -18.71 -12.39
N ASP A 85 -1.10 -18.87 -11.92
CA ASP A 85 -0.55 -18.14 -10.77
C ASP A 85 0.02 -16.75 -11.12
N ASN A 86 -0.02 -16.34 -12.39
CA ASN A 86 0.36 -14.99 -12.78
C ASN A 86 -0.77 -14.01 -12.45
N LYS A 87 -0.37 -12.86 -11.98
CA LYS A 87 -1.24 -11.73 -11.70
C LYS A 87 -0.84 -10.53 -12.55
N GLU A 88 -1.77 -10.06 -13.31
CA GLU A 88 -1.62 -8.84 -14.09
C GLU A 88 -2.40 -7.72 -13.41
N GLY A 89 -1.76 -6.59 -13.20
CA GLY A 89 -2.36 -5.41 -12.63
C GLY A 89 -2.19 -4.21 -13.56
N TRP A 90 -3.27 -3.48 -13.80
CA TRP A 90 -3.25 -2.22 -14.53
C TRP A 90 -3.75 -1.11 -13.63
N ASP A 91 -3.03 0.01 -13.64
CA ASP A 91 -3.47 1.24 -13.01
C ASP A 91 -3.53 2.34 -14.04
N ASN A 92 -4.69 3.01 -14.13
CA ASN A 92 -4.86 4.28 -14.77
C ASN A 92 -4.95 5.35 -13.69
N ILE A 93 -4.09 6.36 -13.77
CA ILE A 93 -4.01 7.44 -12.82
C ILE A 93 -4.14 8.74 -13.60
N ASP A 94 -5.26 9.41 -13.41
CA ASP A 94 -5.54 10.71 -14.01
C ASP A 94 -5.29 11.78 -12.96
N ILE A 95 -4.30 12.63 -13.23
CA ILE A 95 -3.84 13.70 -12.34
C ILE A 95 -3.87 15.03 -13.07
N PHE A 96 -3.88 16.12 -12.33
CA PHE A 96 -3.77 17.44 -12.91
C PHE A 96 -2.70 18.27 -12.17
N GLY A 97 -2.06 19.13 -12.92
CA GLY A 97 -1.06 20.05 -12.42
C GLY A 97 -1.55 21.49 -12.40
N TRP A 98 -0.59 22.40 -12.52
CA TRP A 98 -0.86 23.83 -12.52
C TRP A 98 -1.94 24.23 -13.53
N MET A 99 -2.87 25.09 -13.11
CA MET A 99 -4.05 25.53 -13.88
C MET A 99 -4.99 24.39 -14.32
N GLY A 100 -5.00 23.26 -13.60
CA GLY A 100 -5.83 22.11 -13.95
C GLY A 100 -5.37 21.35 -15.19
N TYR A 101 -4.11 21.50 -15.61
CA TYR A 101 -3.62 20.83 -16.82
C TYR A 101 -3.57 19.31 -16.61
N PRO A 102 -4.30 18.53 -17.43
CA PRO A 102 -4.45 17.09 -17.22
C PRO A 102 -3.21 16.32 -17.63
N MET A 103 -2.90 15.29 -16.86
CA MET A 103 -1.86 14.31 -17.14
C MET A 103 -2.38 12.91 -16.84
N GLN A 104 -1.88 11.91 -17.53
CA GLN A 104 -2.26 10.52 -17.30
C GLN A 104 -1.03 9.64 -17.13
N ILE A 105 -1.07 8.75 -16.12
CA ILE A 105 -0.06 7.73 -15.92
C ILE A 105 -0.74 6.37 -16.04
N LYS A 106 -0.12 5.48 -16.80
CA LYS A 106 -0.55 4.09 -16.96
C LYS A 106 0.55 3.18 -16.49
N ILE A 107 0.20 2.26 -15.59
CA ILE A 107 1.12 1.25 -15.08
C ILE A 107 0.57 -0.12 -15.46
N ASN A 108 1.42 -0.93 -16.07
CA ASN A 108 1.15 -2.34 -16.32
C ASN A 108 2.16 -3.18 -15.56
N PHE A 109 1.67 -4.09 -14.75
CA PHE A 109 2.49 -4.90 -13.87
C PHE A 109 2.09 -6.37 -13.93
N LEU A 110 3.01 -7.24 -14.30
CA LEU A 110 2.83 -8.69 -14.33
C LEU A 110 3.78 -9.34 -13.34
N CYS A 111 3.25 -10.18 -12.44
CA CYS A 111 4.05 -10.88 -11.45
C CYS A 111 3.43 -12.23 -11.05
N ARG A 112 4.20 -13.02 -10.32
CA ARG A 112 3.70 -14.16 -9.54
C ARG A 112 3.67 -13.77 -8.07
N ASP A 113 2.48 -13.47 -7.54
CA ASP A 113 2.31 -13.00 -6.16
C ASP A 113 2.84 -14.00 -5.13
N SER A 114 2.53 -15.29 -5.30
CA SER A 114 2.88 -16.33 -4.33
C SER A 114 4.39 -16.49 -4.14
N ILE A 115 5.17 -16.49 -5.23
CA ILE A 115 6.63 -16.63 -5.12
C ILE A 115 7.28 -15.35 -4.59
N LEU A 116 6.73 -14.18 -4.91
CA LEU A 116 7.22 -12.91 -4.39
C LEU A 116 6.90 -12.71 -2.90
N ALA A 117 5.88 -13.39 -2.38
CA ALA A 117 5.57 -13.35 -0.95
C ALA A 117 6.54 -14.17 -0.09
N ALA A 118 7.21 -15.17 -0.65
CA ALA A 118 8.09 -16.06 0.11
C ALA A 118 9.24 -15.31 0.84
N PRO A 119 10.05 -14.45 0.19
CA PRO A 119 11.08 -13.68 0.88
C PRO A 119 10.50 -12.72 1.93
N LEU A 120 9.33 -12.12 1.67
CA LEU A 120 8.67 -11.26 2.65
C LEU A 120 8.25 -12.02 3.91
N CYS A 121 7.80 -13.27 3.78
CA CYS A 121 7.50 -14.13 4.92
C CYS A 121 8.77 -14.44 5.75
N LEU A 122 9.91 -14.67 5.09
CA LEU A 122 11.19 -14.87 5.78
C LEU A 122 11.62 -13.61 6.54
N ASP A 123 11.53 -12.45 5.91
CA ASP A 123 11.83 -11.17 6.57
C ASP A 123 10.94 -10.93 7.78
N LEU A 124 9.63 -11.20 7.66
CA LEU A 124 8.69 -11.07 8.78
C LEU A 124 9.04 -11.99 9.95
N VAL A 125 9.46 -13.24 9.67
CA VAL A 125 9.90 -14.18 10.71
C VAL A 125 11.17 -13.68 11.39
N LEU A 126 12.19 -13.28 10.62
CA LEU A 126 13.46 -12.80 11.17
C LEU A 126 13.29 -11.53 11.99
N LEU A 127 12.49 -10.58 11.52
CA LEU A 127 12.22 -9.32 12.23
C LEU A 127 11.37 -9.54 13.48
N SER A 128 10.42 -10.48 13.44
CA SER A 128 9.62 -10.83 14.62
C SER A 128 10.48 -11.52 15.70
N ASP A 129 11.39 -12.40 15.31
CA ASP A 129 12.37 -13.01 16.22
C ASP A 129 13.31 -11.95 16.84
N LEU A 130 13.79 -11.03 16.02
CA LEU A 130 14.61 -9.92 16.49
C LEU A 130 13.87 -9.05 17.52
N ALA A 131 12.61 -8.70 17.24
CA ALA A 131 11.77 -7.93 18.14
C ALA A 131 11.56 -8.67 19.49
N ALA A 132 11.26 -9.98 19.42
CA ALA A 132 11.08 -10.79 20.62
C ALA A 132 12.37 -10.85 21.47
N ARG A 133 13.54 -11.02 20.85
CA ARG A 133 14.83 -10.98 21.55
C ARG A 133 15.17 -9.61 22.13
N ALA A 134 14.70 -8.53 21.49
CA ALA A 134 14.81 -7.17 22.02
C ALA A 134 13.75 -6.83 23.09
N GLY A 135 12.90 -7.78 23.50
CA GLY A 135 11.86 -7.57 24.48
C GLY A 135 10.65 -6.75 24.00
N ARG A 136 10.49 -6.59 22.67
CA ARG A 136 9.37 -5.87 22.08
C ARG A 136 8.23 -6.84 21.79
N PHE A 137 7.09 -6.62 22.42
CA PHE A 137 5.88 -7.43 22.29
C PHE A 137 4.69 -6.56 21.87
N GLY A 138 3.59 -7.20 21.44
CA GLY A 138 2.39 -6.51 20.98
C GLY A 138 2.47 -6.09 19.52
N ILE A 139 1.81 -4.99 19.17
CA ILE A 139 1.75 -4.47 17.80
C ILE A 139 3.12 -3.93 17.37
N GLN A 140 3.68 -4.52 16.33
CA GLN A 140 4.99 -4.13 15.79
C GLN A 140 4.78 -3.17 14.60
N ARG A 141 4.69 -1.87 14.85
CA ARG A 141 4.40 -0.83 13.84
C ARG A 141 5.38 -0.83 12.67
N PHE A 142 6.65 -1.13 12.92
CA PHE A 142 7.68 -1.18 11.87
C PHE A 142 7.44 -2.26 10.82
N LEU A 143 6.63 -3.29 11.10
CA LEU A 143 6.22 -4.30 10.12
C LEU A 143 5.20 -3.79 9.11
N SER A 144 4.66 -2.58 9.29
CA SER A 144 3.76 -1.93 8.31
C SER A 144 4.37 -1.86 6.91
N PHE A 145 5.70 -1.75 6.80
CA PHE A 145 6.43 -1.75 5.52
C PHE A 145 6.11 -2.97 4.63
N PHE A 146 5.81 -4.11 5.22
CA PHE A 146 5.51 -5.36 4.52
C PHE A 146 4.01 -5.60 4.30
N LEU A 147 3.14 -4.78 4.89
CA LEU A 147 1.72 -5.04 5.01
C LEU A 147 0.89 -3.95 4.31
N LYS A 148 -0.20 -4.34 3.64
CA LYS A 148 -1.14 -3.40 2.99
C LYS A 148 -2.25 -2.89 3.91
N SER A 149 -2.48 -3.56 5.02
CA SER A 149 -3.42 -3.19 6.07
C SER A 149 -2.75 -3.47 7.41
N PRO A 150 -1.77 -2.61 7.78
CA PRO A 150 -1.00 -2.82 8.99
C PRO A 150 -1.90 -2.70 10.23
N MET A 151 -1.60 -3.52 11.24
CA MET A 151 -2.24 -3.40 12.53
C MET A 151 -1.82 -2.09 13.20
N HIS A 152 -2.76 -1.40 13.82
CA HIS A 152 -2.56 -0.17 14.57
C HIS A 152 -3.39 -0.20 15.85
N ASP A 153 -3.19 0.73 16.75
CA ASP A 153 -3.97 0.81 17.97
C ASP A 153 -5.29 1.54 17.73
N TYR A 154 -6.37 0.78 17.65
CA TYR A 154 -7.72 1.32 17.45
C TYR A 154 -8.24 2.15 18.64
N THR A 155 -7.63 2.00 19.84
CA THR A 155 -8.05 2.74 21.02
C THR A 155 -7.50 4.17 21.06
N GLU A 156 -6.42 4.42 20.32
CA GLU A 156 -5.74 5.72 20.24
C GLU A 156 -6.14 6.55 19.01
N ASN A 157 -7.16 6.12 18.25
CA ASN A 157 -7.53 6.73 16.95
C ASN A 157 -6.34 6.87 15.98
N GLU A 158 -5.39 5.97 16.08
CA GLU A 158 -4.20 5.97 15.24
C GLU A 158 -4.56 5.64 13.80
N ILE A 159 -4.02 6.39 12.84
CA ILE A 159 -4.17 6.12 11.41
C ILE A 159 -3.06 5.16 10.98
N PRO A 160 -3.38 4.08 10.23
CA PRO A 160 -2.37 3.18 9.72
C PRO A 160 -1.37 3.90 8.81
N VAL A 161 -0.09 3.68 9.02
CA VAL A 161 0.94 4.24 8.15
C VAL A 161 0.99 3.45 6.84
N ASN A 162 0.54 4.06 5.75
CA ASN A 162 0.56 3.49 4.38
C ASN A 162 1.57 4.17 3.45
N HIS A 163 2.12 5.30 3.85
CA HIS A 163 3.13 6.04 3.12
C HIS A 163 4.46 5.27 3.12
N LEU A 164 4.91 4.79 1.96
CA LEU A 164 6.06 3.86 1.82
C LEU A 164 7.36 4.41 2.44
N PHE A 165 7.64 5.68 2.23
CA PHE A 165 8.88 6.28 2.73
C PHE A 165 8.88 6.42 4.26
N GLN A 166 7.73 6.73 4.86
CA GLN A 166 7.57 6.72 6.31
C GLN A 166 7.66 5.30 6.87
N GLN A 167 7.01 4.32 6.25
CA GLN A 167 7.13 2.91 6.63
C GLN A 167 8.59 2.45 6.61
N TYR A 168 9.36 2.85 5.59
CA TYR A 168 10.78 2.53 5.48
C TYR A 168 11.61 3.19 6.60
N ALA A 169 11.37 4.46 6.90
CA ALA A 169 12.05 5.16 7.99
C ALA A 169 11.76 4.52 9.36
N ILE A 170 10.50 4.17 9.62
CA ILE A 170 10.08 3.47 10.85
C ILE A 170 10.78 2.10 10.96
N LEU A 171 10.81 1.33 9.87
CA LEU A 171 11.50 0.03 9.82
C LEU A 171 13.00 0.18 10.13
N LYS A 172 13.66 1.09 9.44
CA LYS A 172 15.10 1.33 9.60
C LYS A 172 15.44 1.74 11.04
N ASN A 173 14.69 2.67 11.60
CA ASN A 173 14.89 3.14 12.98
C ASN A 173 14.63 2.03 14.01
N ALA A 174 13.57 1.25 13.84
CA ALA A 174 13.29 0.12 14.73
C ALA A 174 14.42 -0.93 14.72
N ILE A 175 15.01 -1.23 13.57
CA ILE A 175 16.16 -2.16 13.47
C ILE A 175 17.39 -1.57 14.17
N ARG A 176 17.67 -0.27 13.98
CA ARG A 176 18.79 0.43 14.63
C ARG A 176 18.65 0.38 16.15
N GLU A 177 17.48 0.75 16.67
CA GLU A 177 17.20 0.75 18.11
C GLU A 177 17.32 -0.66 18.72
N MET A 178 16.78 -1.69 18.06
CA MET A 178 16.93 -3.08 18.49
C MET A 178 18.40 -3.55 18.48
N GLY A 179 19.23 -2.95 17.62
CA GLY A 179 20.68 -3.17 17.56
C GLY A 179 21.48 -2.32 18.53
N GLY A 180 20.85 -1.46 19.36
CA GLY A 180 21.51 -0.57 20.28
C GLY A 180 22.11 0.70 19.66
N TYR A 181 21.65 1.07 18.46
CA TYR A 181 22.03 2.31 17.78
C TYR A 181 20.95 3.38 17.94
N GLU A 182 21.36 4.64 17.92
CA GLU A 182 20.42 5.75 17.86
C GLU A 182 19.59 5.74 16.57
N ALA A 183 18.33 6.14 16.65
CA ALA A 183 17.50 6.37 15.47
C ALA A 183 18.11 7.46 14.58
N ASP A 184 17.97 7.33 13.27
CA ASP A 184 18.31 8.44 12.37
C ASP A 184 17.34 9.60 12.65
N GLN A 185 17.85 10.81 12.63
CA GLN A 185 16.99 12.00 12.65
C GLN A 185 16.10 11.94 11.41
N GLU A 186 14.79 12.05 11.62
CA GLU A 186 13.83 12.11 10.54
C GLU A 186 14.21 13.28 9.64
N ILE A 187 14.33 12.99 8.36
CA ILE A 187 14.35 14.04 7.35
C ILE A 187 12.88 14.36 7.13
N ASP A 188 12.45 15.48 7.70
CA ASP A 188 11.12 16.06 7.48
C ASP A 188 10.82 16.27 5.99
#